data_b2aa8f1df25cf869c4cd16d865eb9910
#
_entry.id   b2aa8f1df25cf869c4cd16d865eb9910
#
_cell.length_a   1.000
_cell.length_b   1.000
_cell.length_c   1.000
_cell.angle_alpha   90.00
_cell.angle_beta   90.00
_cell.angle_gamma   90.00
#
_symmetry.space_group_name_H-M   'P 1'
#
loop_
_entity.id
_entity.type
_entity.pdbx_description
1 polymer ?
#
loop_
_entity_poly.entity_id
_entity_poly.type
_entity_poly.pdbx_seq_one_letter_code
_entity_poly.pdbx_strand_id
1 'polypeptide(L)'
;MTSRAPSRPVGTVTRGTTNPNRLRRMDRWIAATHGRDLRRAADPVAVDLGYGAAPWTAVELLERLRSVAPRARVVGVEIEPARVAAARPYEREGLVFRHGGFEIPVPQRPHLVRAANVLRQYDEGDVAAVWRRLCARLAPAEAATGFRGGLLVEGTCDEIGRRHVWVALGPEGPRTVTFATRLGSLQRPSDLAERLPKALIHRNVPGEPVHAFLRDFDRAWAAAAPYASYGARQRWMRSVRDLTADWPVTDGPTRWRQGEVTLRWAALSPRD
;
A
#
# COMPACT_ATOMS: atom_id res chain seq x y z
N MET A 1 33.94 19.61 8.50
CA MET A 1 32.77 18.76 8.19
C MET A 1 32.14 18.34 9.51
N THR A 2 31.15 19.07 10.00
CA THR A 2 30.45 18.79 11.25
C THR A 2 29.50 17.61 11.03
N SER A 3 29.88 16.45 11.55
CA SER A 3 29.00 15.28 11.66
C SER A 3 27.78 15.66 12.50
N ARG A 4 26.65 15.91 11.84
CA ARG A 4 25.38 16.11 12.51
C ARG A 4 25.01 14.77 13.17
N ALA A 5 24.89 14.78 14.50
CA ALA A 5 24.45 13.59 15.26
C ALA A 5 23.19 13.00 14.59
N PRO A 6 23.04 11.65 14.51
CA PRO A 6 21.88 11.04 13.93
C PRO A 6 20.64 11.51 14.68
N SER A 7 19.73 12.19 13.99
CA SER A 7 18.45 12.61 14.56
C SER A 7 17.69 11.36 15.01
N ARG A 8 17.10 11.44 16.21
CA ARG A 8 16.28 10.34 16.75
C ARG A 8 15.21 9.94 15.71
N PRO A 9 15.03 8.63 15.44
CA PRO A 9 13.98 8.15 14.53
C PRO A 9 12.61 8.69 14.89
N VAL A 10 11.82 9.04 13.88
CA VAL A 10 10.47 9.58 14.06
C VAL A 10 9.45 8.48 13.85
N GLY A 11 8.67 8.20 14.90
CA GLY A 11 7.64 7.17 14.90
C GLY A 11 7.68 6.30 16.14
N THR A 12 6.87 5.25 16.15
CA THR A 12 6.75 4.27 17.23
C THR A 12 6.98 2.86 16.71
N VAL A 13 7.51 1.98 17.58
CA VAL A 13 7.78 0.58 17.23
C VAL A 13 6.46 -0.13 16.94
N THR A 14 6.37 -0.80 15.77
CA THR A 14 5.21 -1.61 15.41
C THR A 14 5.24 -2.98 16.08
N ARG A 15 4.09 -3.66 16.21
CA ARG A 15 4.01 -5.05 16.74
C ARG A 15 4.80 -6.06 15.93
N GLY A 16 5.01 -5.80 14.65
CA GLY A 16 6.09 -6.35 13.84
C GLY A 16 6.01 -7.81 13.40
N THR A 17 4.87 -8.49 13.53
CA THR A 17 4.76 -9.84 12.91
C THR A 17 4.86 -9.72 11.39
N THR A 18 5.85 -10.41 10.82
CA THR A 18 6.10 -10.40 9.37
C THR A 18 6.15 -11.84 8.87
N ASN A 19 5.24 -12.20 7.96
CA ASN A 19 5.20 -13.50 7.31
C ASN A 19 5.59 -13.38 5.83
N PRO A 20 6.27 -14.37 5.24
CA PRO A 20 6.50 -14.44 3.80
C PRO A 20 5.19 -14.32 3.01
N ASN A 21 5.27 -13.68 1.85
CA ASN A 21 4.14 -13.44 0.94
C ASN A 21 2.99 -12.58 1.47
N ARG A 22 3.12 -12.03 2.68
CA ARG A 22 2.06 -11.22 3.31
C ARG A 22 1.66 -10.03 2.45
N LEU A 23 2.61 -9.32 1.83
CA LEU A 23 2.37 -8.12 1.02
C LEU A 23 2.27 -8.39 -0.49
N ARG A 24 2.31 -9.65 -0.90
CA ARG A 24 2.34 -10.05 -2.32
C ARG A 24 1.25 -9.41 -3.20
N ARG A 25 0.05 -9.13 -2.67
CA ARG A 25 -1.02 -8.46 -3.43
C ARG A 25 -0.67 -7.02 -3.72
N MET A 26 -0.27 -6.28 -2.68
CA MET A 26 0.18 -4.89 -2.79
C MET A 26 1.36 -4.79 -3.75
N ASP A 27 2.37 -5.66 -3.63
CA ASP A 27 3.55 -5.66 -4.50
C ASP A 27 3.21 -5.94 -5.96
N ARG A 28 2.29 -6.88 -6.22
CA ARG A 28 1.80 -7.15 -7.58
C ARG A 28 1.04 -5.97 -8.16
N TRP A 29 0.24 -5.31 -7.34
CA TRP A 29 -0.47 -4.10 -7.75
C TRP A 29 0.52 -2.98 -8.08
N ILE A 30 1.51 -2.73 -7.21
CA ILE A 30 2.58 -1.74 -7.44
C ILE A 30 3.31 -2.04 -8.76
N ALA A 31 3.78 -3.27 -8.95
CA ALA A 31 4.48 -3.67 -10.15
C ALA A 31 3.65 -3.49 -11.42
N ALA A 32 2.36 -3.84 -11.37
CA ALA A 32 1.47 -3.77 -12.52
C ALA A 32 1.05 -2.33 -12.88
N THR A 33 0.87 -1.47 -11.89
CA THR A 33 0.33 -0.11 -12.07
C THR A 33 1.42 0.96 -12.15
N HIS A 34 2.56 0.77 -11.48
CA HIS A 34 3.64 1.76 -11.34
C HIS A 34 5.02 1.24 -11.84
N GLY A 35 5.10 -0.03 -12.24
CA GLY A 35 6.37 -0.61 -12.72
C GLY A 35 6.94 0.11 -13.94
N ARG A 36 6.07 0.62 -14.84
CA ARG A 36 6.51 1.44 -16.00
C ARG A 36 7.15 2.74 -15.54
N ASP A 37 6.59 3.42 -14.56
CA ASP A 37 7.14 4.66 -14.02
C ASP A 37 8.48 4.42 -13.32
N LEU A 38 8.55 3.38 -12.48
CA LEU A 38 9.81 3.00 -11.83
C LEU A 38 10.91 2.66 -12.84
N ARG A 39 10.56 2.04 -13.98
CA ARG A 39 11.53 1.75 -15.06
C ARG A 39 12.07 3.00 -15.73
N ARG A 40 11.29 4.09 -15.76
CA ARG A 40 11.69 5.38 -16.34
C ARG A 40 12.67 6.15 -15.47
N ALA A 41 12.61 5.96 -14.16
CA ALA A 41 13.58 6.56 -13.25
C ALA A 41 14.98 6.03 -13.53
N ALA A 42 15.97 6.91 -13.54
CA ALA A 42 17.37 6.53 -13.83
C ALA A 42 17.92 5.56 -12.79
N ASP A 43 17.61 5.79 -11.51
CA ASP A 43 18.05 5.00 -10.37
C ASP A 43 16.88 4.83 -9.38
N PRO A 44 15.94 3.90 -9.66
CA PRO A 44 14.71 3.80 -8.87
C PRO A 44 14.97 3.21 -7.49
N VAL A 45 14.73 4.02 -6.46
CA VAL A 45 14.82 3.64 -5.05
C VAL A 45 13.42 3.47 -4.47
N ALA A 46 13.18 2.30 -3.87
CA ALA A 46 11.99 2.02 -3.08
C ALA A 46 12.36 1.89 -1.59
N VAL A 47 11.45 2.32 -0.72
CA VAL A 47 11.58 2.16 0.74
C VAL A 47 10.47 1.24 1.23
N ASP A 48 10.85 0.20 1.97
CA ASP A 48 9.91 -0.60 2.78
C ASP A 48 9.96 -0.09 4.21
N LEU A 49 9.01 0.75 4.56
CA LEU A 49 8.96 1.44 5.85
C LEU A 49 8.25 0.59 6.89
N GLY A 50 8.94 0.29 7.99
CA GLY A 50 8.42 -0.54 9.07
C GLY A 50 8.26 -2.00 8.65
N TYR A 51 9.29 -2.60 8.05
CA TYR A 51 9.24 -3.98 7.55
C TYR A 51 9.03 -5.02 8.67
N GLY A 52 9.22 -4.64 9.95
CA GLY A 52 8.91 -5.46 11.12
C GLY A 52 10.04 -6.39 11.56
N ALA A 53 9.68 -7.51 12.21
CA ALA A 53 10.64 -8.39 12.86
C ALA A 53 11.52 -9.20 11.91
N ALA A 54 11.12 -9.35 10.65
CA ALA A 54 11.87 -10.13 9.66
C ALA A 54 11.92 -9.41 8.31
N PRO A 55 13.00 -9.55 7.52
CA PRO A 55 13.25 -8.77 6.31
C PRO A 55 12.44 -9.22 5.08
N TRP A 56 11.56 -10.20 5.23
CA TRP A 56 10.88 -10.88 4.12
C TRP A 56 10.15 -9.91 3.18
N THR A 57 9.47 -8.91 3.73
CA THR A 57 8.71 -7.97 2.91
C THR A 57 9.63 -7.10 2.04
N ALA A 58 10.79 -6.66 2.55
CA ALA A 58 11.76 -5.91 1.77
C ALA A 58 12.45 -6.77 0.70
N VAL A 59 12.79 -8.02 1.05
CA VAL A 59 13.34 -9.02 0.12
C VAL A 59 12.37 -9.27 -1.05
N GLU A 60 11.13 -9.58 -0.75
CA GLU A 60 10.08 -9.86 -1.74
C GLU A 60 9.76 -8.63 -2.60
N LEU A 61 9.80 -7.43 -2.00
CA LEU A 61 9.62 -6.18 -2.74
C LEU A 61 10.70 -6.00 -3.80
N LEU A 62 11.99 -6.20 -3.43
CA LEU A 62 13.10 -6.12 -4.38
C LEU A 62 12.89 -7.08 -5.57
N GLU A 63 12.60 -8.33 -5.29
CA GLU A 63 12.38 -9.36 -6.33
C GLU A 63 11.24 -8.95 -7.26
N ARG A 64 10.13 -8.47 -6.67
CA ARG A 64 8.97 -8.03 -7.43
C ARG A 64 9.25 -6.79 -8.28
N LEU A 65 9.95 -5.80 -7.74
CA LEU A 65 10.28 -4.59 -8.46
C LEU A 65 11.29 -4.86 -9.59
N ARG A 66 12.29 -5.69 -9.36
CA ARG A 66 13.28 -6.06 -10.39
C ARG A 66 12.67 -6.80 -11.58
N SER A 67 11.55 -7.50 -11.41
CA SER A 67 10.84 -8.12 -12.54
C SER A 67 10.24 -7.10 -13.52
N VAL A 68 10.05 -5.84 -13.12
CA VAL A 68 9.48 -4.76 -13.96
C VAL A 68 10.42 -3.57 -14.12
N ALA A 69 11.33 -3.35 -13.20
CA ALA A 69 12.34 -2.28 -13.18
C ALA A 69 13.68 -2.88 -12.72
N PRO A 70 14.49 -3.47 -13.62
CA PRO A 70 15.67 -4.27 -13.25
C PRO A 70 16.72 -3.54 -12.39
N ARG A 71 16.80 -2.20 -12.49
CA ARG A 71 17.71 -1.36 -11.71
C ARG A 71 17.15 -0.98 -10.33
N ALA A 72 15.95 -1.45 -9.98
CA ALA A 72 15.33 -1.08 -8.71
C ALA A 72 16.19 -1.53 -7.52
N ARG A 73 16.29 -0.62 -6.56
CA ARG A 73 16.90 -0.84 -5.25
C ARG A 73 15.86 -0.68 -4.16
N VAL A 74 15.99 -1.45 -3.07
CA VAL A 74 15.11 -1.39 -1.92
C VAL A 74 15.92 -1.06 -0.67
N VAL A 75 15.41 -0.14 0.13
CA VAL A 75 15.89 0.17 1.47
C VAL A 75 14.82 -0.23 2.46
N GLY A 76 15.08 -1.25 3.26
CA GLY A 76 14.26 -1.58 4.43
C GLY A 76 14.53 -0.57 5.55
N VAL A 77 13.51 0.12 6.04
CA VAL A 77 13.63 1.08 7.15
C VAL A 77 12.83 0.55 8.34
N GLU A 78 13.49 0.44 9.49
CA GLU A 78 12.82 -0.02 10.73
C GLU A 78 13.33 0.82 11.92
N ILE A 79 12.39 1.13 12.83
CA ILE A 79 12.68 1.98 13.97
C ILE A 79 13.33 1.22 15.14
N GLU A 80 13.18 -0.10 15.19
CA GLU A 80 13.74 -0.94 16.24
C GLU A 80 15.15 -1.41 15.84
N PRO A 81 16.23 -0.97 16.53
CA PRO A 81 17.61 -1.29 16.15
C PRO A 81 17.90 -2.79 16.10
N ALA A 82 17.31 -3.58 17.00
CA ALA A 82 17.52 -5.03 17.04
C ALA A 82 17.00 -5.70 15.77
N ARG A 83 15.87 -5.24 15.23
CA ARG A 83 15.31 -5.74 13.96
C ARG A 83 16.17 -5.38 12.77
N VAL A 84 16.78 -4.18 12.78
CA VAL A 84 17.75 -3.77 11.75
C VAL A 84 18.98 -4.66 11.80
N ALA A 85 19.52 -4.92 12.99
CA ALA A 85 20.68 -5.81 13.15
C ALA A 85 20.36 -7.23 12.64
N ALA A 86 19.19 -7.77 12.96
CA ALA A 86 18.74 -9.08 12.50
C ALA A 86 18.52 -9.16 10.97
N ALA A 87 18.23 -8.02 10.32
CA ALA A 87 18.03 -7.97 8.86
C ALA A 87 19.35 -7.85 8.07
N ARG A 88 20.43 -7.33 8.65
CA ARG A 88 21.73 -7.14 7.97
C ARG A 88 22.27 -8.36 7.21
N PRO A 89 22.18 -9.60 7.72
CA PRO A 89 22.64 -10.78 6.98
C PRO A 89 21.93 -10.99 5.62
N TYR A 90 20.82 -10.33 5.38
CA TYR A 90 20.04 -10.39 4.13
C TYR A 90 20.39 -9.26 3.16
N GLU A 91 21.32 -8.36 3.53
CA GLU A 91 21.80 -7.31 2.63
C GLU A 91 22.51 -7.93 1.42
N ARG A 92 22.23 -7.37 0.26
CA ARG A 92 22.83 -7.76 -1.01
C ARG A 92 22.74 -6.62 -2.02
N GLU A 93 23.26 -6.83 -3.20
CA GLU A 93 23.14 -5.84 -4.27
C GLU A 93 21.69 -5.39 -4.47
N GLY A 94 21.44 -4.10 -4.28
CA GLY A 94 20.13 -3.48 -4.38
C GLY A 94 19.22 -3.63 -3.17
N LEU A 95 19.67 -4.26 -2.06
CA LEU A 95 18.94 -4.36 -0.81
C LEU A 95 19.81 -3.99 0.38
N VAL A 96 19.41 -2.97 1.12
CA VAL A 96 20.07 -2.56 2.37
C VAL A 96 19.03 -2.26 3.44
N PHE A 97 19.45 -2.32 4.72
CA PHE A 97 18.58 -2.02 5.85
C PHE A 97 19.11 -0.81 6.64
N ARG A 98 18.21 0.07 7.08
CA ARG A 98 18.53 1.30 7.78
C ARG A 98 17.67 1.46 9.02
N HIS A 99 18.31 1.93 10.10
CA HIS A 99 17.61 2.37 11.29
C HIS A 99 16.99 3.74 11.03
N GLY A 100 15.68 3.86 11.27
CA GLY A 100 14.93 5.09 11.04
C GLY A 100 13.43 4.90 11.08
N GLY A 101 12.72 5.98 10.82
CA GLY A 101 11.25 6.06 10.81
C GLY A 101 10.73 6.94 9.69
N PHE A 102 9.76 7.80 10.00
CA PHE A 102 9.10 8.68 9.02
C PHE A 102 10.00 9.75 8.39
N GLU A 103 11.20 9.98 8.93
CA GLU A 103 12.22 10.82 8.31
C GLU A 103 12.83 10.19 7.07
N ILE A 104 12.68 8.87 6.90
CA ILE A 104 13.22 8.09 5.78
C ILE A 104 14.71 8.39 5.55
N PRO A 105 15.64 7.74 6.28
CA PRO A 105 17.07 8.04 6.28
C PRO A 105 17.78 7.51 5.02
N VAL A 106 17.32 7.94 3.86
CA VAL A 106 17.94 7.62 2.57
C VAL A 106 18.45 8.90 1.91
N PRO A 107 19.63 8.87 1.24
CA PRO A 107 20.21 10.05 0.61
C PRO A 107 19.36 10.60 -0.53
N GLN A 108 18.84 9.71 -1.38
CA GLN A 108 18.00 10.07 -2.51
C GLN A 108 16.52 10.18 -2.08
N ARG A 109 15.76 10.95 -2.84
CA ARG A 109 14.30 10.95 -2.72
C ARG A 109 13.75 9.61 -3.28
N PRO A 110 13.00 8.82 -2.50
CA PRO A 110 12.49 7.55 -2.99
C PRO A 110 11.41 7.74 -4.06
N HIS A 111 11.44 6.84 -5.05
CA HIS A 111 10.44 6.75 -6.10
C HIS A 111 9.20 5.97 -5.65
N LEU A 112 9.38 5.13 -4.62
CA LEU A 112 8.31 4.38 -3.96
C LEU A 112 8.57 4.34 -2.46
N VAL A 113 7.53 4.60 -1.67
CA VAL A 113 7.49 4.26 -0.24
C VAL A 113 6.32 3.31 -0.02
N ARG A 114 6.57 2.16 0.57
CA ARG A 114 5.54 1.22 1.02
C ARG A 114 5.50 1.22 2.53
N ALA A 115 4.34 1.53 3.13
CA ALA A 115 4.10 1.55 4.57
C ALA A 115 2.89 0.66 4.90
N ALA A 116 3.13 -0.64 5.11
CA ALA A 116 2.07 -1.60 5.36
C ALA A 116 1.92 -1.91 6.84
N ASN A 117 0.70 -1.74 7.40
CA ASN A 117 0.36 -1.89 8.82
C ASN A 117 1.11 -0.95 9.78
N VAL A 118 1.77 0.08 9.28
CA VAL A 118 2.57 1.01 10.10
C VAL A 118 1.65 1.96 10.85
N LEU A 119 0.71 2.63 10.16
CA LEU A 119 -0.16 3.63 10.79
C LEU A 119 -1.31 3.04 11.61
N ARG A 120 -1.50 1.74 11.59
CA ARG A 120 -2.61 1.10 12.31
C ARG A 120 -2.62 1.37 13.81
N GLN A 121 -1.47 1.64 14.41
CA GLN A 121 -1.30 1.90 15.84
C GLN A 121 -1.28 3.39 16.21
N TYR A 122 -1.31 4.28 15.22
CA TYR A 122 -1.35 5.74 15.43
C TYR A 122 -2.79 6.23 15.62
N ASP A 123 -2.96 7.43 16.14
CA ASP A 123 -4.27 8.06 16.18
C ASP A 123 -4.70 8.53 14.78
N GLU A 124 -6.02 8.55 14.52
CA GLU A 124 -6.55 8.98 13.23
C GLU A 124 -6.11 10.40 12.88
N GLY A 125 -6.09 11.29 13.88
CA GLY A 125 -5.66 12.69 13.73
C GLY A 125 -4.22 12.85 13.26
N ASP A 126 -3.34 11.88 13.52
CA ASP A 126 -1.93 11.91 13.13
C ASP A 126 -1.72 11.54 11.65
N VAL A 127 -2.65 10.79 11.06
CA VAL A 127 -2.47 10.19 9.73
C VAL A 127 -2.15 11.23 8.67
N ALA A 128 -2.91 12.33 8.64
CA ALA A 128 -2.72 13.39 7.63
C ALA A 128 -1.34 14.04 7.74
N ALA A 129 -0.84 14.26 8.96
CA ALA A 129 0.50 14.82 9.19
C ALA A 129 1.61 13.86 8.76
N VAL A 130 1.46 12.56 9.07
CA VAL A 130 2.40 11.52 8.63
C VAL A 130 2.39 11.38 7.11
N TRP A 131 1.24 11.35 6.46
CA TRP A 131 1.14 11.31 5.01
C TRP A 131 1.83 12.50 4.35
N ARG A 132 1.58 13.73 4.81
CA ARG A 132 2.27 14.93 4.31
C ARG A 132 3.79 14.81 4.44
N ARG A 133 4.28 14.34 5.60
CA ARG A 133 5.72 14.14 5.85
C ARG A 133 6.33 13.12 4.87
N LEU A 134 5.70 11.97 4.70
CA LEU A 134 6.19 10.92 3.80
C LEU A 134 6.11 11.36 2.33
N CYS A 135 5.01 11.99 1.91
CA CYS A 135 4.85 12.50 0.55
C CYS A 135 5.88 13.58 0.21
N ALA A 136 6.25 14.45 1.16
CA ALA A 136 7.30 15.46 0.98
C ALA A 136 8.70 14.84 0.72
N ARG A 137 8.91 13.57 1.06
CA ARG A 137 10.15 12.83 0.79
C ARG A 137 10.18 12.21 -0.61
N LEU A 138 9.05 12.05 -1.28
CA LEU A 138 8.96 11.40 -2.59
C LEU A 138 9.75 12.14 -3.66
N ALA A 139 10.28 11.39 -4.62
CA ALA A 139 10.93 11.95 -5.79
C ALA A 139 9.94 12.79 -6.62
N PRO A 140 10.33 13.98 -7.10
CA PRO A 140 9.48 14.78 -7.98
C PRO A 140 9.33 14.10 -9.35
N ALA A 141 8.38 14.58 -10.13
CA ALA A 141 8.27 14.18 -11.53
C ALA A 141 9.49 14.68 -12.33
N GLU A 142 9.90 13.91 -13.32
CA GLU A 142 11.05 14.20 -14.19
C GLU A 142 10.60 14.21 -15.64
N ALA A 143 10.53 15.39 -16.25
CA ALA A 143 10.09 15.54 -17.64
C ALA A 143 11.01 14.78 -18.63
N ALA A 144 12.33 14.81 -18.40
CA ALA A 144 13.32 14.18 -19.27
C ALA A 144 13.15 12.67 -19.42
N THR A 145 12.74 11.98 -18.34
CA THR A 145 12.53 10.52 -18.33
C THR A 145 11.06 10.15 -18.49
N GLY A 146 10.15 11.11 -18.33
CA GLY A 146 8.71 10.90 -18.26
C GLY A 146 8.27 10.18 -16.97
N PHE A 147 9.09 10.21 -15.92
CA PHE A 147 8.71 9.76 -14.58
C PHE A 147 7.67 10.71 -13.97
N ARG A 148 6.54 10.16 -13.53
CA ARG A 148 5.37 10.97 -13.08
C ARG A 148 5.42 11.39 -11.61
N GLY A 149 6.51 11.16 -10.92
CA GLY A 149 6.68 11.45 -9.51
C GLY A 149 6.50 10.21 -8.62
N GLY A 150 7.05 10.30 -7.40
CA GLY A 150 7.06 9.20 -6.44
C GLY A 150 5.68 8.83 -5.93
N LEU A 151 5.59 7.62 -5.40
CA LEU A 151 4.38 7.02 -4.86
C LEU A 151 4.59 6.58 -3.41
N LEU A 152 3.67 6.94 -2.54
CA LEU A 152 3.48 6.32 -1.23
C LEU A 152 2.29 5.35 -1.34
N VAL A 153 2.49 4.10 -0.91
CA VAL A 153 1.43 3.11 -0.73
C VAL A 153 1.32 2.80 0.75
N GLU A 154 0.30 3.33 1.40
CA GLU A 154 0.03 3.13 2.82
C GLU A 154 -1.25 2.31 2.99
N GLY A 155 -1.22 1.31 3.87
CA GLY A 155 -2.41 0.51 4.10
C GLY A 155 -2.22 -0.62 5.08
N THR A 156 -3.23 -1.47 5.14
CA THR A 156 -3.26 -2.60 6.06
C THR A 156 -3.57 -3.91 5.36
N CYS A 157 -3.06 -4.99 5.93
CA CYS A 157 -3.38 -6.34 5.49
C CYS A 157 -3.55 -7.27 6.70
N ASP A 158 -4.16 -8.42 6.48
CA ASP A 158 -4.16 -9.50 7.46
C ASP A 158 -2.80 -10.21 7.54
N GLU A 159 -2.65 -11.13 8.47
CA GLU A 159 -1.37 -11.77 8.78
C GLU A 159 -0.80 -12.61 7.63
N ILE A 160 -1.64 -13.12 6.75
CA ILE A 160 -1.28 -14.01 5.64
C ILE A 160 -1.59 -13.43 4.26
N GLY A 161 -1.92 -12.13 4.18
CA GLY A 161 -2.12 -11.41 2.92
C GLY A 161 -3.35 -11.83 2.11
N ARG A 162 -4.43 -12.23 2.77
CA ARG A 162 -5.71 -12.56 2.09
C ARG A 162 -6.55 -11.32 1.81
N ARG A 163 -6.56 -10.37 2.76
CA ARG A 163 -7.34 -9.13 2.72
C ARG A 163 -6.41 -7.94 2.87
N HIS A 164 -6.54 -6.98 1.98
CA HIS A 164 -5.76 -5.74 1.98
C HIS A 164 -6.65 -4.56 1.64
N VAL A 165 -6.39 -3.42 2.25
CA VAL A 165 -6.85 -2.12 1.79
C VAL A 165 -5.69 -1.14 1.89
N TRP A 166 -5.42 -0.40 0.82
CA TRP A 166 -4.37 0.62 0.81
C TRP A 166 -4.78 1.87 0.07
N VAL A 167 -4.17 2.97 0.47
CA VAL A 167 -4.25 4.27 -0.19
C VAL A 167 -2.97 4.48 -0.98
N ALA A 168 -3.09 4.92 -2.21
CA ALA A 168 -1.99 5.38 -3.04
C ALA A 168 -1.95 6.90 -3.03
N LEU A 169 -0.79 7.47 -2.62
CA LEU A 169 -0.59 8.90 -2.48
C LEU A 169 0.57 9.35 -3.38
N GLY A 170 0.40 10.51 -3.99
CA GLY A 170 1.48 11.24 -4.66
C GLY A 170 2.01 12.38 -3.80
N PRO A 171 2.93 13.19 -4.33
CA PRO A 171 3.41 14.38 -3.63
C PRO A 171 2.30 15.34 -3.19
N GLU A 172 1.20 15.38 -3.94
CA GLU A 172 0.04 16.26 -3.67
C GLU A 172 -0.94 15.67 -2.64
N GLY A 173 -0.77 14.40 -2.27
CA GLY A 173 -1.64 13.71 -1.32
C GLY A 173 -2.33 12.46 -1.87
N PRO A 174 -3.42 12.01 -1.22
CA PRO A 174 -4.08 10.76 -1.56
C PRO A 174 -4.83 10.85 -2.89
N ARG A 175 -4.66 9.81 -3.72
CA ARG A 175 -5.21 9.68 -5.08
C ARG A 175 -6.29 8.62 -5.18
N THR A 176 -6.00 7.42 -4.67
CA THR A 176 -6.88 6.26 -4.81
C THR A 176 -6.87 5.39 -3.58
N VAL A 177 -7.95 4.64 -3.40
CA VAL A 177 -8.06 3.54 -2.42
C VAL A 177 -8.28 2.24 -3.18
N THR A 178 -7.53 1.21 -2.85
CA THR A 178 -7.68 -0.13 -3.44
C THR A 178 -8.09 -1.13 -2.35
N PHE A 179 -9.16 -1.85 -2.62
CA PHE A 179 -9.61 -3.01 -1.85
C PHE A 179 -9.16 -4.27 -2.59
N ALA A 180 -8.50 -5.18 -1.90
CA ALA A 180 -7.95 -6.38 -2.51
C ALA A 180 -8.15 -7.61 -1.62
N THR A 181 -8.59 -8.72 -2.24
CA THR A 181 -8.89 -9.96 -1.50
C THR A 181 -8.50 -11.22 -2.26
N ARG A 182 -8.28 -12.30 -1.51
CA ARG A 182 -8.29 -13.65 -2.07
C ARG A 182 -9.74 -14.07 -2.23
N LEU A 183 -10.23 -14.10 -3.46
CA LEU A 183 -11.65 -14.30 -3.77
C LEU A 183 -12.27 -15.56 -3.13
N GLY A 184 -11.53 -16.67 -3.06
CA GLY A 184 -12.02 -17.90 -2.43
C GLY A 184 -12.13 -17.86 -0.89
N SER A 185 -11.70 -16.75 -0.25
CA SER A 185 -11.81 -16.57 1.21
C SER A 185 -12.77 -15.43 1.60
N LEU A 186 -13.41 -14.78 0.63
CA LEU A 186 -14.32 -13.67 0.85
C LEU A 186 -15.75 -14.20 1.02
N GLN A 187 -16.40 -13.89 2.12
CA GLN A 187 -17.82 -14.15 2.31
C GLN A 187 -18.65 -13.02 1.72
N ARG A 188 -18.29 -11.79 2.06
CA ARG A 188 -18.89 -10.56 1.55
C ARG A 188 -17.84 -9.43 1.48
N PRO A 189 -18.02 -8.44 0.59
CA PRO A 189 -17.07 -7.32 0.45
C PRO A 189 -16.80 -6.54 1.73
N SER A 190 -17.81 -6.33 2.58
CA SER A 190 -17.64 -5.64 3.85
C SER A 190 -16.70 -6.35 4.85
N ASP A 191 -16.33 -7.61 4.63
CA ASP A 191 -15.25 -8.26 5.37
C ASP A 191 -13.90 -7.53 5.24
N LEU A 192 -13.74 -6.71 4.21
CA LEU A 192 -12.56 -5.86 4.01
C LEU A 192 -12.49 -4.69 4.98
N ALA A 193 -13.59 -4.35 5.66
CA ALA A 193 -13.64 -3.29 6.67
C ALA A 193 -12.61 -3.49 7.79
N GLU A 194 -12.32 -4.74 8.17
CA GLU A 194 -11.31 -5.08 9.17
C GLU A 194 -9.90 -4.59 8.80
N ARG A 195 -9.67 -4.34 7.52
CA ARG A 195 -8.37 -3.96 6.95
C ARG A 195 -8.36 -2.56 6.38
N LEU A 196 -9.37 -1.74 6.70
CA LEU A 196 -9.35 -0.33 6.34
C LEU A 196 -8.10 0.35 6.95
N PRO A 197 -7.41 1.23 6.20
CA PRO A 197 -6.35 2.08 6.72
C PRO A 197 -6.85 2.94 7.88
N LYS A 198 -5.93 3.43 8.71
CA LYS A 198 -6.27 4.21 9.90
C LYS A 198 -7.14 5.43 9.57
N ALA A 199 -6.93 6.06 8.43
CA ALA A 199 -7.75 7.17 7.94
C ALA A 199 -9.24 6.82 7.68
N LEU A 200 -9.60 5.55 7.59
CA LEU A 200 -10.95 5.11 7.21
C LEU A 200 -11.61 4.17 8.22
N ILE A 201 -10.84 3.49 9.08
CA ILE A 201 -11.39 2.41 9.90
C ILE A 201 -12.45 2.92 10.90
N HIS A 202 -12.23 4.08 11.51
CA HIS A 202 -13.18 4.68 12.44
C HIS A 202 -14.32 5.43 11.73
N ARG A 203 -14.15 5.67 10.42
CA ARG A 203 -15.15 6.28 9.54
C ARG A 203 -16.11 5.26 8.90
N ASN A 204 -15.98 3.98 9.22
CA ASN A 204 -16.93 2.98 8.74
C ASN A 204 -18.21 2.95 9.60
N VAL A 205 -18.90 4.07 9.62
CA VAL A 205 -20.15 4.31 10.36
C VAL A 205 -21.21 4.92 9.44
N PRO A 206 -22.53 4.76 9.73
CA PRO A 206 -23.59 5.37 8.93
C PRO A 206 -23.38 6.88 8.70
N GLY A 207 -23.56 7.33 7.47
CA GLY A 207 -23.32 8.71 7.06
C GLY A 207 -21.96 8.94 6.38
N GLU A 208 -20.98 8.10 6.62
CA GLU A 208 -19.66 8.21 6.00
C GLU A 208 -19.57 7.50 4.63
N PRO A 209 -18.77 8.06 3.68
CA PRO A 209 -18.67 7.51 2.32
C PRO A 209 -18.16 6.07 2.26
N VAL A 210 -17.15 5.71 3.07
CA VAL A 210 -16.59 4.35 3.09
C VAL A 210 -17.63 3.32 3.56
N HIS A 211 -18.49 3.69 4.52
CA HIS A 211 -19.60 2.84 4.96
C HIS A 211 -20.63 2.63 3.84
N ALA A 212 -21.01 3.73 3.17
CA ALA A 212 -21.94 3.66 2.04
C ALA A 212 -21.38 2.77 0.92
N PHE A 213 -20.09 2.91 0.58
CA PHE A 213 -19.42 2.07 -0.42
C PHE A 213 -19.46 0.58 -0.06
N LEU A 214 -19.08 0.22 1.16
CA LEU A 214 -19.08 -1.19 1.58
C LEU A 214 -20.47 -1.80 1.60
N ARG A 215 -21.48 -1.03 2.02
CA ARG A 215 -22.89 -1.44 1.97
C ARG A 215 -23.35 -1.68 0.53
N ASP A 216 -23.04 -0.77 -0.38
CA ASP A 216 -23.42 -0.87 -1.79
C ASP A 216 -22.68 -2.01 -2.49
N PHE A 217 -21.43 -2.26 -2.09
CA PHE A 217 -20.67 -3.42 -2.57
C PHE A 217 -21.28 -4.74 -2.07
N ASP A 218 -21.71 -4.82 -0.82
CA ASP A 218 -22.43 -6.00 -0.31
C ASP A 218 -23.75 -6.23 -1.05
N ARG A 219 -24.46 -5.16 -1.41
CA ARG A 219 -25.68 -5.22 -2.22
C ARG A 219 -25.38 -5.76 -3.62
N ALA A 220 -24.37 -5.23 -4.29
CA ALA A 220 -23.93 -5.71 -5.61
C ALA A 220 -23.46 -7.17 -5.56
N TRP A 221 -22.77 -7.56 -4.48
CA TRP A 221 -22.35 -8.94 -4.24
C TRP A 221 -23.52 -9.90 -4.02
N ALA A 222 -24.54 -9.46 -3.30
CA ALA A 222 -25.76 -10.24 -3.12
C ALA A 222 -26.54 -10.40 -4.44
N ALA A 223 -26.69 -9.33 -5.22
CA ALA A 223 -27.33 -9.36 -6.54
C ALA A 223 -26.57 -10.27 -7.53
N ALA A 224 -25.24 -10.35 -7.39
CA ALA A 224 -24.38 -11.22 -8.21
C ALA A 224 -24.34 -12.68 -7.72
N ALA A 225 -25.18 -13.10 -6.74
CA ALA A 225 -25.22 -14.47 -6.23
C ALA A 225 -25.37 -15.56 -7.31
N PRO A 226 -26.20 -15.40 -8.37
CA PRO A 226 -26.31 -16.40 -9.43
C PRO A 226 -24.97 -16.72 -10.15
N TYR A 227 -24.05 -15.75 -10.19
CA TYR A 227 -22.73 -15.94 -10.79
C TYR A 227 -21.79 -16.79 -9.95
N ALA A 228 -22.16 -17.13 -8.72
CA ALA A 228 -21.35 -18.01 -7.85
C ALA A 228 -21.18 -19.43 -8.45
N SER A 229 -22.13 -19.90 -9.25
CA SER A 229 -22.04 -21.16 -10.00
C SER A 229 -20.86 -21.21 -10.97
N TYR A 230 -20.42 -20.05 -11.46
CA TYR A 230 -19.24 -19.88 -12.32
C TYR A 230 -17.96 -19.57 -11.50
N GLY A 231 -18.03 -19.60 -10.18
CA GLY A 231 -16.95 -19.37 -9.25
C GLY A 231 -16.89 -17.94 -8.69
N ALA A 232 -16.21 -17.80 -7.55
CA ALA A 232 -16.09 -16.54 -6.80
C ALA A 232 -15.54 -15.37 -7.64
N ARG A 233 -14.69 -15.67 -8.64
CA ARG A 233 -14.13 -14.65 -9.54
C ARG A 233 -15.21 -14.02 -10.41
N GLN A 234 -16.11 -14.80 -10.97
CA GLN A 234 -17.19 -14.28 -11.82
C GLN A 234 -18.20 -13.46 -11.01
N ARG A 235 -18.53 -13.93 -9.81
CA ARG A 235 -19.37 -13.17 -8.88
C ARG A 235 -18.73 -11.83 -8.53
N TRP A 236 -17.44 -11.80 -8.16
CA TRP A 236 -16.71 -10.58 -7.87
C TRP A 236 -16.69 -9.61 -9.06
N MET A 237 -16.34 -10.11 -10.24
CA MET A 237 -16.28 -9.29 -11.45
C MET A 237 -17.63 -8.68 -11.81
N ARG A 238 -18.72 -9.41 -11.61
CA ARG A 238 -20.07 -8.89 -11.81
C ARG A 238 -20.38 -7.81 -10.78
N SER A 239 -20.11 -8.06 -9.50
CA SER A 239 -20.35 -7.08 -8.44
C SER A 239 -19.57 -5.77 -8.65
N VAL A 240 -18.29 -5.86 -9.02
CA VAL A 240 -17.48 -4.67 -9.30
C VAL A 240 -18.00 -3.93 -10.54
N ARG A 241 -18.43 -4.64 -11.58
CA ARG A 241 -19.05 -4.00 -12.77
C ARG A 241 -20.30 -3.22 -12.38
N ASP A 242 -21.15 -3.79 -11.53
CA ASP A 242 -22.38 -3.11 -11.09
C ASP A 242 -22.05 -1.85 -10.27
N LEU A 243 -21.00 -1.88 -9.44
CA LEU A 243 -20.52 -0.70 -8.71
C LEU A 243 -20.07 0.46 -9.60
N THR A 244 -19.61 0.19 -10.83
CA THR A 244 -19.13 1.27 -11.73
C THR A 244 -20.21 2.25 -12.14
N ALA A 245 -21.48 1.93 -11.94
CA ALA A 245 -22.61 2.83 -12.22
C ALA A 245 -22.67 3.99 -11.22
N ASP A 246 -22.35 3.72 -9.94
CA ASP A 246 -22.57 4.68 -8.86
C ASP A 246 -21.23 5.15 -8.22
N TRP A 247 -20.16 4.39 -8.41
CA TRP A 247 -18.86 4.65 -7.77
C TRP A 247 -17.75 4.87 -8.79
N PRO A 248 -16.83 5.86 -8.57
CA PRO A 248 -15.75 6.17 -9.50
C PRO A 248 -14.60 5.15 -9.42
N VAL A 249 -14.89 3.93 -9.87
CA VAL A 249 -13.90 2.87 -10.04
C VAL A 249 -12.91 3.26 -11.14
N THR A 250 -11.62 3.19 -10.86
CA THR A 250 -10.55 3.69 -11.74
C THR A 250 -9.79 2.59 -12.46
N ASP A 251 -9.91 1.34 -12.02
CA ASP A 251 -9.31 0.18 -12.65
C ASP A 251 -10.32 -0.60 -13.50
N GLY A 252 -9.86 -1.67 -14.15
CA GLY A 252 -10.67 -2.44 -15.06
C GLY A 252 -10.55 -3.95 -14.84
N PRO A 253 -11.16 -4.75 -15.75
CA PRO A 253 -11.31 -6.20 -15.60
C PRO A 253 -10.01 -6.95 -15.33
N THR A 254 -8.86 -6.45 -15.81
CA THR A 254 -7.55 -7.06 -15.55
C THR A 254 -7.21 -7.06 -14.06
N ARG A 255 -7.52 -5.98 -13.33
CA ARG A 255 -7.30 -5.89 -11.88
C ARG A 255 -8.40 -6.59 -11.12
N TRP A 256 -9.65 -6.47 -11.56
CA TRP A 256 -10.79 -7.14 -10.93
C TRP A 256 -10.62 -8.66 -10.86
N ARG A 257 -10.05 -9.27 -11.94
CA ARG A 257 -9.72 -10.73 -11.96
C ARG A 257 -8.73 -11.14 -10.86
N GLN A 258 -7.95 -10.19 -10.34
CA GLN A 258 -7.02 -10.42 -9.24
C GLN A 258 -7.68 -10.25 -7.85
N GLY A 259 -8.98 -9.93 -7.81
CA GLY A 259 -9.70 -9.64 -6.58
C GLY A 259 -9.44 -8.23 -6.06
N GLU A 260 -9.21 -7.29 -6.96
CA GLU A 260 -8.94 -5.89 -6.66
C GLU A 260 -10.04 -4.99 -7.21
N VAL A 261 -10.30 -3.90 -6.52
CA VAL A 261 -11.10 -2.76 -6.99
C VAL A 261 -10.51 -1.48 -6.43
N THR A 262 -10.30 -0.51 -7.32
CA THR A 262 -9.66 0.77 -6.98
C THR A 262 -10.62 1.92 -7.26
N LEU A 263 -10.80 2.80 -6.28
CA LEU A 263 -11.63 4.00 -6.38
C LEU A 263 -10.78 5.27 -6.22
N ARG A 264 -11.29 6.38 -6.72
CA ARG A 264 -10.73 7.70 -6.39
C ARG A 264 -10.86 7.96 -4.90
N TRP A 265 -9.79 8.48 -4.26
CA TRP A 265 -9.81 8.82 -2.84
C TRP A 265 -10.96 9.77 -2.47
N ALA A 266 -11.19 10.80 -3.29
CA ALA A 266 -12.23 11.80 -3.04
C ALA A 266 -13.65 11.23 -2.85
N ALA A 267 -13.91 10.02 -3.38
CA ALA A 267 -15.20 9.34 -3.19
C ALA A 267 -15.36 8.66 -1.84
N LEU A 268 -14.24 8.41 -1.14
CA LEU A 268 -14.20 7.67 0.13
C LEU A 268 -13.59 8.49 1.27
N SER A 269 -13.06 9.71 0.97
CA SER A 269 -12.49 10.58 1.99
C SER A 269 -13.52 10.86 3.08
N PRO A 270 -13.10 10.88 4.37
CA PRO A 270 -13.97 11.26 5.47
C PRO A 270 -14.68 12.59 5.22
N ARG A 271 -15.89 12.70 5.72
CA ARG A 271 -16.60 13.98 5.80
C ARG A 271 -16.14 14.71 7.06
N ASP A 272 -15.91 16.00 6.95
CA ASP A 272 -15.57 16.89 8.07
C ASP A 272 -16.76 17.04 9.02
#